data_2ad83adb21e4780791ad1f2af6343be2
#
_entry.id   2ad83adb21e4780791ad1f2af6343be2
#
_cell.length_a   1.000
_cell.length_b   1.000
_cell.length_c   1.000
_cell.angle_alpha   90.00
_cell.angle_beta   90.00
_cell.angle_gamma   90.00
#
_symmetry.space_group_name_H-M   'P 1'
#
loop_
_entity.id
_entity.type
_entity.pdbx_description
1 polymer ?
#
loop_
_entity_poly.entity_id
_entity_poly.type
_entity_poly.pdbx_seq_one_letter_code
_entity_poly.pdbx_strand_id
1 'polypeptide(L)'
;HKTVQRAEHRLAEELSLRGLELTARRARRELPEKLKDFYPLARSLGRRITFLSGTTNSGKTHRALEILKAARTGAYLGPLRLLALEVYERMNDDGVPTSLVTGELIEEVEAARHVAATVEMLNLREIVDVAVIDEIQMIADPDRGTAWLHAMLG
;
A
#
# COMPACT_ATOMS: atom_id res chain seq x y z
N HIS A 1 -24.39 37.42 17.53
CA HIS A 1 -23.04 36.90 17.76
C HIS A 1 -22.89 35.43 17.30
N LYS A 2 -23.72 34.49 17.76
CA LYS A 2 -23.64 33.06 17.38
C LYS A 2 -23.88 32.77 15.90
N THR A 3 -24.69 33.60 15.21
CA THR A 3 -25.01 33.40 13.79
C THR A 3 -23.84 33.81 12.88
N VAL A 4 -23.12 34.86 13.26
CA VAL A 4 -21.93 35.34 12.52
C VAL A 4 -20.80 34.36 12.65
N GLN A 5 -20.50 33.83 13.84
CA GLN A 5 -19.48 32.82 14.06
C GLN A 5 -19.74 31.51 13.30
N ARG A 6 -21.02 31.10 13.16
CA ARG A 6 -21.38 29.93 12.34
C ARG A 6 -21.17 30.18 10.83
N ALA A 7 -21.42 31.39 10.37
CA ALA A 7 -21.21 31.77 8.98
C ALA A 7 -19.68 31.81 8.64
N GLU A 8 -18.89 32.39 9.53
CA GLU A 8 -17.42 32.41 9.39
C GLU A 8 -16.82 31.03 9.38
N HIS A 9 -17.27 30.11 10.24
CA HIS A 9 -16.78 28.73 10.27
C HIS A 9 -17.11 27.97 8.98
N ARG A 10 -18.33 28.11 8.45
CA ARG A 10 -18.72 27.53 7.17
C ARG A 10 -17.93 28.09 6.00
N LEU A 11 -17.67 29.40 5.98
CA LEU A 11 -16.84 30.00 4.93
C LEU A 11 -15.39 29.51 4.97
N ALA A 12 -14.83 29.34 6.16
CA ALA A 12 -13.48 28.79 6.34
C ALA A 12 -13.39 27.32 5.89
N GLU A 13 -14.41 26.51 6.19
CA GLU A 13 -14.48 25.12 5.69
C GLU A 13 -14.62 25.07 4.16
N GLU A 14 -15.48 25.89 3.54
CA GLU A 14 -15.62 25.94 2.08
C GLU A 14 -14.34 26.42 1.38
N LEU A 15 -13.64 27.42 1.94
CA LEU A 15 -12.37 27.91 1.40
C LEU A 15 -11.26 26.87 1.55
N SER A 16 -11.24 26.10 2.65
CA SER A 16 -10.30 24.99 2.86
C SER A 16 -10.55 23.86 1.86
N LEU A 17 -11.81 23.47 1.65
CA LEU A 17 -12.18 22.45 0.66
C LEU A 17 -11.84 22.88 -0.77
N ARG A 18 -12.10 24.14 -1.14
CA ARG A 18 -11.70 24.70 -2.46
C ARG A 18 -10.18 24.74 -2.62
N GLY A 19 -9.43 25.08 -1.56
CA GLY A 19 -7.99 25.04 -1.54
C GLY A 19 -7.44 23.63 -1.78
N LEU A 20 -8.01 22.62 -1.11
CA LEU A 20 -7.67 21.21 -1.32
C LEU A 20 -8.02 20.72 -2.73
N GLU A 21 -9.18 21.10 -3.28
CA GLU A 21 -9.55 20.77 -4.66
C GLU A 21 -8.62 21.40 -5.71
N LEU A 22 -8.22 22.66 -5.52
CA LEU A 22 -7.28 23.35 -6.39
C LEU A 22 -5.90 22.72 -6.33
N THR A 23 -5.45 22.34 -5.13
CA THR A 23 -4.18 21.63 -4.93
C THR A 23 -4.21 20.24 -5.55
N ALA A 24 -5.31 19.50 -5.38
CA ALA A 24 -5.51 18.20 -5.99
C ALA A 24 -5.60 18.28 -7.53
N ARG A 25 -6.24 19.31 -8.09
CA ARG A 25 -6.29 19.55 -9.54
C ARG A 25 -4.92 19.93 -10.12
N ARG A 26 -4.12 20.71 -9.38
CA ARG A 26 -2.75 21.04 -9.74
C ARG A 26 -1.84 19.83 -9.71
N ALA A 27 -1.89 19.06 -8.63
CA ALA A 27 -1.19 17.79 -8.50
C ALA A 27 -1.57 16.81 -9.62
N ARG A 28 -2.86 16.69 -9.99
CA ARG A 28 -3.30 15.86 -11.12
C ARG A 28 -2.76 16.32 -12.49
N ARG A 29 -2.47 17.60 -12.67
CA ARG A 29 -1.89 18.12 -13.93
C ARG A 29 -0.37 17.93 -14.02
N GLU A 30 0.33 18.02 -12.90
CA GLU A 30 1.80 17.96 -12.85
C GLU A 30 2.37 16.54 -12.63
N LEU A 31 1.62 15.66 -11.93
CA LEU A 31 2.03 14.29 -11.62
C LEU A 31 1.95 13.27 -12.79
N PRO A 32 0.98 13.34 -13.74
CA PRO A 32 0.77 12.20 -14.63
C PRO A 32 1.92 11.86 -15.57
N GLU A 33 2.66 12.86 -16.04
CA GLU A 33 3.73 12.60 -17.03
C GLU A 33 5.02 12.12 -16.37
N LYS A 34 5.43 12.71 -15.25
CA LYS A 34 6.66 12.32 -14.55
C LYS A 34 6.56 10.96 -13.85
N LEU A 35 5.42 10.61 -13.23
CA LEU A 35 5.23 9.31 -12.61
C LEU A 35 5.19 8.15 -13.62
N LYS A 36 4.76 8.43 -14.85
CA LYS A 36 4.74 7.44 -15.92
C LYS A 36 6.14 6.93 -16.27
N ASP A 37 7.15 7.78 -16.16
CA ASP A 37 8.53 7.48 -16.56
C ASP A 37 9.30 6.75 -15.46
N PHE A 38 8.83 6.81 -14.20
CA PHE A 38 9.50 6.18 -13.06
C PHE A 38 9.33 4.64 -12.98
N TYR A 39 8.27 4.08 -13.57
CA TYR A 39 7.94 2.65 -13.46
C TYR A 39 7.67 1.99 -14.82
N PRO A 40 8.63 2.02 -15.77
CA PRO A 40 8.42 1.49 -17.11
C PRO A 40 8.15 -0.02 -17.10
N LEU A 41 8.84 -0.78 -16.23
CA LEU A 41 8.67 -2.22 -16.09
C LEU A 41 7.25 -2.57 -15.60
N ALA A 42 6.81 -1.95 -14.52
CA ALA A 42 5.48 -2.18 -13.96
C ALA A 42 4.35 -1.86 -14.96
N ARG A 43 4.57 -0.91 -15.85
CA ARG A 43 3.60 -0.55 -16.90
C ARG A 43 3.55 -1.52 -18.06
N SER A 44 4.65 -2.20 -18.34
CA SER A 44 4.68 -3.27 -19.35
C SER A 44 3.96 -4.54 -18.88
N LEU A 45 3.77 -4.70 -17.57
CA LEU A 45 3.03 -5.80 -16.99
C LEU A 45 1.52 -5.55 -17.11
N GLY A 46 0.77 -6.50 -17.64
CA GLY A 46 -0.70 -6.47 -17.69
C GLY A 46 -1.33 -6.72 -16.32
N ARG A 47 -1.01 -5.88 -15.32
CA ARG A 47 -1.44 -6.05 -13.93
C ARG A 47 -2.95 -5.92 -13.77
N ARG A 48 -3.53 -6.81 -12.96
CA ARG A 48 -4.90 -6.73 -12.50
C ARG A 48 -4.92 -6.26 -11.04
N ILE A 49 -5.58 -5.15 -10.78
CA ILE A 49 -5.73 -4.60 -9.43
C ILE A 49 -7.07 -5.04 -8.86
N THR A 50 -7.06 -5.63 -7.67
CA THR A 50 -8.26 -5.98 -6.90
C THR A 50 -8.26 -5.18 -5.61
N PHE A 51 -9.31 -4.41 -5.38
CA PHE A 51 -9.48 -3.62 -4.17
C PHE A 51 -10.42 -4.36 -3.19
N LEU A 52 -9.90 -4.70 -2.00
CA LEU A 52 -10.65 -5.31 -0.93
C LEU A 52 -11.04 -4.25 0.09
N SER A 53 -12.32 -3.88 0.15
CA SER A 53 -12.85 -2.93 1.12
C SER A 53 -13.86 -3.60 2.05
N GLY A 54 -14.04 -3.04 3.24
CA GLY A 54 -14.96 -3.55 4.25
C GLY A 54 -14.61 -3.03 5.64
N THR A 55 -15.50 -3.27 6.60
CA THR A 55 -15.30 -2.91 8.01
C THR A 55 -14.12 -3.65 8.65
N THR A 56 -13.66 -3.19 9.79
CA THR A 56 -12.66 -3.90 10.60
C THR A 56 -13.17 -5.33 10.90
N ASN A 57 -12.28 -6.30 10.91
CA ASN A 57 -12.59 -7.73 11.13
C ASN A 57 -13.56 -8.37 10.12
N SER A 58 -13.70 -7.81 8.92
CA SER A 58 -14.53 -8.40 7.85
C SER A 58 -13.82 -9.50 7.03
N GLY A 59 -12.63 -9.93 7.43
CA GLY A 59 -11.87 -10.99 6.75
C GLY A 59 -11.10 -10.54 5.51
N LYS A 60 -10.92 -9.24 5.28
CA LYS A 60 -10.16 -8.70 4.12
C LYS A 60 -8.75 -9.27 4.04
N THR A 61 -7.99 -9.16 5.12
CA THR A 61 -6.60 -9.64 5.20
C THR A 61 -6.55 -11.15 5.02
N HIS A 62 -7.47 -11.91 5.63
CA HIS A 62 -7.56 -13.36 5.42
C HIS A 62 -7.74 -13.68 3.93
N ARG A 63 -8.70 -13.05 3.26
CA ARG A 63 -8.95 -13.26 1.83
C ARG A 63 -7.74 -12.87 0.96
N ALA A 64 -7.07 -11.78 1.29
CA ALA A 64 -5.86 -11.36 0.59
C ALA A 64 -4.73 -12.38 0.74
N LEU A 65 -4.54 -12.94 1.95
CA LEU A 65 -3.53 -13.95 2.21
C LEU A 65 -3.85 -15.28 1.51
N GLU A 66 -5.12 -15.69 1.39
CA GLU A 66 -5.48 -16.88 0.61
C GLU A 66 -5.11 -16.73 -0.88
N ILE A 67 -5.29 -15.54 -1.44
CA ILE A 67 -4.86 -15.25 -2.82
C ILE A 67 -3.33 -15.27 -2.92
N LEU A 68 -2.64 -14.71 -1.93
CA LEU A 68 -1.18 -14.68 -1.87
C LEU A 68 -0.59 -16.09 -1.79
N LYS A 69 -1.13 -16.94 -0.91
CA LYS A 69 -0.70 -18.35 -0.73
C LYS A 69 -0.85 -19.18 -2.00
N ALA A 70 -1.91 -18.92 -2.76
CA ALA A 70 -2.19 -19.65 -4.00
C ALA A 70 -1.27 -19.23 -5.17
N ALA A 71 -0.54 -18.14 -5.04
CA ALA A 71 0.37 -17.65 -6.06
C ALA A 71 1.68 -18.46 -6.07
N ARG A 72 2.36 -18.50 -7.20
CA ARG A 72 3.68 -19.12 -7.30
C ARG A 72 4.77 -18.28 -6.63
N THR A 73 4.66 -16.96 -6.75
CA THR A 73 5.54 -15.97 -6.11
C THR A 73 4.70 -14.84 -5.55
N GLY A 74 5.07 -14.28 -4.40
CA GLY A 74 4.25 -13.26 -3.80
C GLY A 74 4.94 -12.34 -2.81
N ALA A 75 4.37 -11.16 -2.60
CA ALA A 75 4.81 -10.21 -1.60
C ALA A 75 3.64 -9.71 -0.77
N TYR A 76 3.80 -9.69 0.54
CA TYR A 76 2.94 -8.94 1.45
C TYR A 76 3.67 -7.70 1.93
N LEU A 77 3.02 -6.55 1.83
CA LEU A 77 3.57 -5.24 2.19
C LEU A 77 2.67 -4.60 3.25
N GLY A 78 3.14 -4.55 4.47
CA GLY A 78 2.39 -4.04 5.62
C GLY A 78 2.93 -2.71 6.16
N PRO A 79 2.10 -1.97 6.93
CA PRO A 79 2.50 -0.69 7.53
C PRO A 79 3.43 -0.83 8.72
N LEU A 80 3.46 -1.99 9.36
CA LEU A 80 4.13 -2.21 10.62
C LEU A 80 4.91 -3.53 10.59
N ARG A 81 6.08 -3.52 11.24
CA ARG A 81 6.92 -4.70 11.42
C ARG A 81 6.16 -5.88 12.03
N LEU A 82 5.34 -5.64 13.04
CA LEU A 82 4.58 -6.71 13.71
C LEU A 82 3.57 -7.38 12.76
N LEU A 83 2.95 -6.63 11.86
CA LEU A 83 2.04 -7.21 10.87
C LEU A 83 2.79 -8.02 9.80
N ALA A 84 3.97 -7.56 9.40
CA ALA A 84 4.81 -8.33 8.50
C ALA A 84 5.28 -9.64 9.16
N LEU A 85 5.66 -9.59 10.43
CA LEU A 85 6.04 -10.76 11.23
C LEU A 85 4.86 -11.76 11.37
N GLU A 86 3.67 -11.27 11.73
CA GLU A 86 2.45 -12.11 11.84
C GLU A 86 2.16 -12.84 10.53
N VAL A 87 2.27 -12.13 9.40
CA VAL A 87 2.06 -12.75 8.08
C VAL A 87 3.16 -13.75 7.76
N TYR A 88 4.42 -13.44 8.06
CA TYR A 88 5.55 -14.33 7.88
C TYR A 88 5.35 -15.65 8.65
N GLU A 89 5.03 -15.57 9.95
CA GLU A 89 4.77 -16.74 10.79
C GLU A 89 3.60 -17.57 10.23
N ARG A 90 2.48 -16.92 9.97
CA ARG A 90 1.29 -17.57 9.44
C ARG A 90 1.49 -18.26 8.10
N MET A 91 2.22 -17.64 7.16
CA MET A 91 2.50 -18.22 5.85
C MET A 91 3.37 -19.48 5.99
N ASN A 92 4.40 -19.43 6.84
CA ASN A 92 5.28 -20.58 7.10
C ASN A 92 4.54 -21.69 7.84
N ASP A 93 3.70 -21.38 8.82
CA ASP A 93 2.84 -22.35 9.54
C ASP A 93 1.87 -23.05 8.59
N ASP A 94 1.37 -22.33 7.59
CA ASP A 94 0.51 -22.87 6.53
C ASP A 94 1.30 -23.62 5.43
N GLY A 95 2.62 -23.80 5.62
CA GLY A 95 3.48 -24.56 4.69
C GLY A 95 3.88 -23.79 3.42
N VAL A 96 3.76 -22.48 3.41
CA VAL A 96 4.19 -21.59 2.30
C VAL A 96 5.49 -20.89 2.70
N PRO A 97 6.67 -21.37 2.25
CA PRO A 97 7.95 -20.78 2.60
C PRO A 97 8.00 -19.30 2.25
N THR A 98 8.15 -18.46 3.26
CA THR A 98 8.07 -16.99 3.17
C THR A 98 9.23 -16.39 3.95
N SER A 99 9.97 -15.48 3.36
CA SER A 99 11.00 -14.70 4.04
C SER A 99 10.42 -13.42 4.67
N LEU A 100 11.09 -12.90 5.70
CA LEU A 100 10.73 -11.65 6.36
C LEU A 100 11.75 -10.57 6.05
N VAL A 101 11.28 -9.37 5.65
CA VAL A 101 12.15 -8.22 5.40
C VAL A 101 11.58 -6.97 6.05
N THR A 102 12.23 -6.50 7.10
CA THR A 102 11.88 -5.25 7.78
C THR A 102 13.12 -4.38 7.93
N GLY A 103 12.96 -3.12 8.34
CA GLY A 103 14.09 -2.22 8.56
C GLY A 103 15.07 -2.67 9.66
N GLU A 104 14.64 -3.60 10.54
CA GLU A 104 15.44 -4.06 11.68
C GLU A 104 15.78 -5.56 11.63
N LEU A 105 15.00 -6.34 10.89
CA LEU A 105 15.12 -7.80 10.87
C LEU A 105 14.93 -8.32 9.45
N ILE A 106 15.83 -9.19 9.03
CA ILE A 106 15.75 -9.96 7.80
C ILE A 106 15.88 -11.43 8.18
N GLU A 107 14.86 -12.23 7.87
CA GLU A 107 14.85 -13.67 8.04
C GLU A 107 14.67 -14.33 6.66
N GLU A 108 15.72 -14.91 6.15
CA GLU A 108 15.68 -15.62 4.88
C GLU A 108 15.29 -17.08 5.10
N VAL A 109 14.27 -17.53 4.39
CA VAL A 109 13.82 -18.93 4.39
C VAL A 109 14.27 -19.58 3.10
N GLU A 110 14.94 -20.73 3.21
CA GLU A 110 15.44 -21.48 2.06
C GLU A 110 14.30 -21.84 1.10
N ALA A 111 14.53 -21.62 -0.19
CA ALA A 111 13.55 -21.84 -1.27
C ALA A 111 12.27 -20.99 -1.15
N ALA A 112 12.21 -19.98 -0.27
CA ALA A 112 11.08 -19.08 -0.22
C ALA A 112 10.86 -18.35 -1.55
N ARG A 113 9.61 -18.32 -1.97
CA ARG A 113 9.15 -17.57 -3.15
C ARG A 113 8.16 -16.46 -2.75
N HIS A 114 7.95 -16.33 -1.45
CA HIS A 114 7.12 -15.30 -0.87
C HIS A 114 7.95 -14.47 0.10
N VAL A 115 7.58 -13.20 0.23
CA VAL A 115 8.17 -12.29 1.20
C VAL A 115 7.08 -11.54 1.95
N ALA A 116 7.23 -11.44 3.26
CA ALA A 116 6.47 -10.53 4.10
C ALA A 116 7.38 -9.36 4.49
N ALA A 117 6.97 -8.14 4.19
CA ALA A 117 7.83 -6.98 4.40
C ALA A 117 7.05 -5.76 4.91
N THR A 118 7.76 -4.82 5.52
CA THR A 118 7.22 -3.47 5.65
C THR A 118 7.29 -2.77 4.29
N VAL A 119 6.30 -1.92 4.01
CA VAL A 119 6.14 -1.32 2.67
C VAL A 119 7.39 -0.56 2.19
N GLU A 120 8.14 0.03 3.11
CA GLU A 120 9.39 0.75 2.81
C GLU A 120 10.52 -0.16 2.32
N MET A 121 10.42 -1.47 2.60
CA MET A 121 11.42 -2.47 2.20
C MET A 121 11.11 -3.12 0.86
N LEU A 122 10.12 -2.61 0.12
CA LEU A 122 9.75 -3.11 -1.19
C LEU A 122 10.92 -3.11 -2.16
N ASN A 123 11.21 -4.28 -2.74
CA ASN A 123 12.18 -4.43 -3.82
C ASN A 123 11.49 -4.36 -5.19
N LEU A 124 11.53 -3.21 -5.84
CA LEU A 124 10.94 -2.97 -7.16
C LEU A 124 11.66 -3.69 -8.32
N ARG A 125 12.76 -4.37 -8.08
CA ARG A 125 13.50 -5.15 -9.09
C ARG A 125 13.01 -6.57 -9.22
N GLU A 126 12.22 -7.04 -8.25
CA GLU A 126 11.65 -8.38 -8.25
C GLU A 126 10.22 -8.35 -8.74
N ILE A 127 9.92 -9.22 -9.72
CA ILE A 127 8.58 -9.38 -10.24
C ILE A 127 7.93 -10.55 -9.49
N VAL A 128 6.77 -10.30 -8.91
CA VAL A 128 5.95 -11.32 -8.24
C VAL A 128 4.60 -11.50 -8.94
N ASP A 129 4.02 -12.68 -8.83
CA ASP A 129 2.70 -12.97 -9.41
C ASP A 129 1.59 -12.24 -8.66
N VAL A 130 1.72 -12.10 -7.33
CA VAL A 130 0.75 -11.41 -6.46
C VAL A 130 1.48 -10.52 -5.45
N ALA A 131 1.07 -9.26 -5.37
CA ALA A 131 1.45 -8.38 -4.28
C ALA A 131 0.19 -7.97 -3.47
N VAL A 132 0.24 -8.12 -2.17
CA VAL A 132 -0.75 -7.61 -1.22
C VAL A 132 -0.20 -6.34 -0.59
N ILE A 133 -0.88 -5.22 -0.80
CA ILE A 133 -0.54 -3.95 -0.17
C ILE A 133 -1.61 -3.67 0.89
N ASP A 134 -1.22 -3.80 2.15
CA ASP A 134 -2.14 -3.59 3.26
C ASP A 134 -2.24 -2.11 3.64
N GLU A 135 -3.35 -1.71 4.25
CA GLU A 135 -3.64 -0.35 4.72
C GLU A 135 -3.39 0.72 3.62
N ILE A 136 -3.92 0.49 2.41
CA ILE A 136 -3.69 1.36 1.23
C ILE A 136 -4.06 2.83 1.47
N GLN A 137 -4.93 3.15 2.44
CA GLN A 137 -5.25 4.52 2.81
C GLN A 137 -4.04 5.31 3.35
N MET A 138 -2.98 4.62 3.79
CA MET A 138 -1.71 5.24 4.19
C MET A 138 -1.01 5.99 3.05
N ILE A 139 -1.45 5.82 1.80
CA ILE A 139 -0.98 6.64 0.67
C ILE A 139 -1.23 8.14 0.88
N ALA A 140 -2.20 8.51 1.73
CA ALA A 140 -2.49 9.89 2.10
C ALA A 140 -1.64 10.41 3.28
N ASP A 141 -0.82 9.56 3.90
CA ASP A 141 0.07 9.96 4.99
C ASP A 141 1.19 10.89 4.47
N PRO A 142 1.40 12.07 5.08
CA PRO A 142 2.35 13.06 4.58
C PRO A 142 3.80 12.60 4.65
N ASP A 143 4.15 11.72 5.60
CA ASP A 143 5.51 11.28 5.84
C ASP A 143 5.82 9.95 5.15
N ARG A 144 4.88 9.00 5.18
CA ARG A 144 5.07 7.62 4.72
C ARG A 144 4.36 7.28 3.41
N GLY A 145 3.38 8.10 2.97
CA GLY A 145 2.50 7.78 1.82
C GLY A 145 3.25 7.50 0.52
N THR A 146 4.45 8.06 0.36
CA THR A 146 5.32 7.80 -0.80
C THR A 146 5.66 6.31 -0.94
N ALA A 147 5.86 5.57 0.16
CA ALA A 147 6.13 4.13 0.10
C ALA A 147 4.96 3.34 -0.49
N TRP A 148 3.71 3.67 -0.10
CA TRP A 148 2.49 3.09 -0.70
C TRP A 148 2.31 3.46 -2.16
N LEU A 149 2.63 4.70 -2.52
CA LEU A 149 2.61 5.13 -3.91
C LEU A 149 3.59 4.30 -4.76
N HIS A 150 4.81 4.08 -4.26
CA HIS A 150 5.80 3.22 -4.91
C HIS A 150 5.33 1.77 -5.02
N ALA A 151 4.75 1.22 -3.95
CA ALA A 151 4.21 -0.13 -3.96
C ALA A 151 3.05 -0.32 -4.96
N MET A 152 2.19 0.70 -5.11
CA MET A 152 1.05 0.65 -6.02
C MET A 152 1.47 0.83 -7.49
N LEU A 153 2.47 1.68 -7.76
CA LEU A 153 2.88 2.02 -9.12
C LEU A 153 4.04 1.17 -9.64
N GLY A 154 4.91 0.68 -8.76
CA GLY A 154 6.07 -0.16 -9.05
C GLY A 154 5.73 -1.61 -9.06
#